data_c638b798a2baac8545a6ea167db678b6
#
_entry.id   c638b798a2baac8545a6ea167db678b6
#
_cell.length_a   1.000
_cell.length_b   1.000
_cell.length_c   1.000
_cell.angle_alpha   90.00
_cell.angle_beta   90.00
_cell.angle_gamma   90.00
#
_symmetry.space_group_name_H-M   'P 1'
#
loop_
_entity.id
_entity.type
_entity.pdbx_description
1 polymer ?
#
loop_
_entity_poly.entity_id
_entity_poly.type
_entity_poly.pdbx_seq_one_letter_code
_entity_poly.pdbx_strand_id
1 'polypeptide(L)'
;MWNLARILLIALAVLRFLSAATAQVAASYVIADHTTGYVLEAYKADEKRQIASLTKIATAKVVLDWASREGTDLSQEVVIPPQALAEAGPGNPLGLQPNDLISYRDLLYAVLMQSDNIAATTLAFYVGAALRAQGGEQLRSLGAVEAFVSQMNALARQLGMERTLFLNPHGLEPARGARPYSTAFDLAKLTAYAMKDAAFRFYVSQKERKIAFNRAGQVQQFLLHSTNQLLGIQGIDGVKTGSTARSGECIIISSQHEPEITQQGGTTLVTPRRLNIVVLGAADRTAAANDLLSRGWLLYDKWAGAGRPMGNQAMQR
;
A
#
# COMPACT_ATOMS: atom_id res chain seq x y z
N MET A 1 -20.91 -48.83 34.80
CA MET A 1 -21.56 -47.70 34.08
C MET A 1 -20.97 -46.31 34.36
N TRP A 2 -20.10 -46.13 35.35
CA TRP A 2 -19.50 -44.82 35.71
C TRP A 2 -18.28 -44.41 34.84
N ASN A 3 -17.62 -45.30 34.14
CA ASN A 3 -16.43 -45.02 33.36
C ASN A 3 -16.70 -44.48 31.94
N LEU A 4 -17.83 -44.84 31.33
CA LEU A 4 -18.19 -44.35 30.00
C LEU A 4 -18.57 -42.83 29.98
N ALA A 5 -19.27 -42.37 31.03
CA ALA A 5 -19.67 -40.97 31.16
C ALA A 5 -18.46 -40.02 31.38
N ARG A 6 -17.43 -40.50 32.10
CA ARG A 6 -16.17 -39.73 32.30
C ARG A 6 -15.33 -39.66 31.01
N ILE A 7 -15.29 -40.75 30.25
CA ILE A 7 -14.57 -40.77 28.95
C ILE A 7 -15.27 -39.86 27.93
N LEU A 8 -16.63 -39.85 27.92
CA LEU A 8 -17.38 -38.94 27.02
C LEU A 8 -17.23 -37.47 27.40
N LEU A 9 -17.15 -37.12 28.69
CA LEU A 9 -16.93 -35.76 29.17
C LEU A 9 -15.51 -35.26 28.87
N ILE A 10 -14.50 -36.14 28.96
CA ILE A 10 -13.13 -35.80 28.61
C ILE A 10 -13.00 -35.65 27.09
N ALA A 11 -13.63 -36.50 26.27
CA ALA A 11 -13.64 -36.38 24.82
C ALA A 11 -14.36 -35.10 24.33
N LEU A 12 -15.48 -34.70 24.97
CA LEU A 12 -16.16 -33.43 24.67
C LEU A 12 -15.38 -32.19 25.14
N ALA A 13 -14.62 -32.30 26.26
CA ALA A 13 -13.73 -31.23 26.69
C ALA A 13 -12.52 -31.08 25.76
N VAL A 14 -11.93 -32.17 25.27
CA VAL A 14 -10.83 -32.17 24.30
C VAL A 14 -11.31 -31.68 22.93
N LEU A 15 -12.52 -32.02 22.48
CA LEU A 15 -13.08 -31.43 21.24
C LEU A 15 -13.40 -29.95 21.37
N ARG A 16 -13.69 -29.44 22.57
CA ARG A 16 -13.85 -27.98 22.81
C ARG A 16 -12.52 -27.23 22.89
N PHE A 17 -11.42 -27.89 23.23
CA PHE A 17 -10.06 -27.31 23.20
C PHE A 17 -9.40 -27.40 21.82
N LEU A 18 -9.93 -28.17 20.86
CA LEU A 18 -9.51 -28.23 19.47
C LEU A 18 -10.23 -27.22 18.55
N SER A 19 -11.16 -26.44 19.09
CA SER A 19 -11.40 -25.10 18.55
C SER A 19 -10.17 -24.25 18.90
N ALA A 20 -9.04 -24.54 18.24
CA ALA A 20 -7.94 -23.62 18.19
C ALA A 20 -8.54 -22.30 17.71
N ALA A 21 -8.66 -21.33 18.62
CA ALA A 21 -8.85 -19.96 18.23
C ALA A 21 -7.72 -19.71 17.24
N THR A 22 -8.01 -19.72 15.95
CA THR A 22 -7.07 -19.30 14.93
C THR A 22 -6.67 -17.92 15.38
N ALA A 23 -5.45 -17.82 15.91
CA ALA A 23 -4.94 -16.56 16.45
C ALA A 23 -5.20 -15.52 15.36
N GLN A 24 -5.95 -14.47 15.70
CA GLN A 24 -6.36 -13.48 14.74
C GLN A 24 -5.10 -12.85 14.13
N VAL A 25 -4.82 -13.17 12.90
CA VAL A 25 -3.58 -12.82 12.18
C VAL A 25 -3.40 -11.31 12.10
N ALA A 26 -4.51 -10.56 11.99
CA ALA A 26 -4.54 -9.10 11.92
C ALA A 26 -5.91 -8.56 12.35
N ALA A 27 -5.97 -7.29 12.69
CA ALA A 27 -7.24 -6.63 13.04
C ALA A 27 -8.20 -6.49 11.85
N SER A 28 -7.68 -6.39 10.63
CA SER A 28 -8.44 -6.36 9.38
C SER A 28 -7.53 -6.81 8.23
N TYR A 29 -8.08 -7.55 7.26
CA TYR A 29 -7.36 -7.93 6.06
C TYR A 29 -8.29 -8.24 4.88
N VAL A 30 -7.71 -8.26 3.69
CA VAL A 30 -8.34 -8.77 2.47
C VAL A 30 -7.30 -9.46 1.58
N ILE A 31 -7.70 -10.57 0.97
CA ILE A 31 -7.01 -11.28 -0.10
C ILE A 31 -7.87 -11.14 -1.36
N ALA A 32 -7.34 -10.52 -2.40
CA ALA A 32 -8.08 -10.30 -3.63
C ALA A 32 -7.26 -10.65 -4.88
N ASP A 33 -7.92 -11.19 -5.89
CA ASP A 33 -7.36 -11.28 -7.23
C ASP A 33 -7.13 -9.87 -7.79
N HIS A 34 -5.93 -9.61 -8.25
CA HIS A 34 -5.53 -8.30 -8.79
C HIS A 34 -6.32 -7.90 -10.04
N THR A 35 -6.59 -8.86 -10.91
CA THR A 35 -7.14 -8.62 -12.25
C THR A 35 -8.63 -8.30 -12.21
N THR A 36 -9.38 -9.09 -11.45
CA THR A 36 -10.83 -8.99 -11.39
C THR A 36 -11.35 -8.22 -10.18
N GLY A 37 -10.53 -8.08 -9.13
CA GLY A 37 -10.97 -7.59 -7.84
C GLY A 37 -11.79 -8.62 -7.04
N TYR A 38 -11.81 -9.90 -7.47
CA TYR A 38 -12.53 -10.94 -6.71
C TYR A 38 -11.91 -11.13 -5.34
N VAL A 39 -12.75 -11.10 -4.30
CA VAL A 39 -12.32 -11.26 -2.91
C VAL A 39 -12.32 -12.75 -2.57
N LEU A 40 -11.13 -13.29 -2.35
CA LEU A 40 -10.95 -14.69 -1.97
C LEU A 40 -11.21 -14.92 -0.49
N GLU A 41 -10.75 -13.99 0.34
CA GLU A 41 -10.96 -14.00 1.79
C GLU A 41 -10.89 -12.58 2.35
N ALA A 42 -11.71 -12.26 3.34
CA ALA A 42 -11.69 -10.97 4.01
C ALA A 42 -12.09 -11.11 5.48
N TYR A 43 -11.49 -10.28 6.34
CA TYR A 43 -11.87 -10.16 7.74
C TYR A 43 -11.93 -8.68 8.12
N LYS A 44 -13.12 -8.24 8.58
CA LYS A 44 -13.38 -6.85 8.98
C LYS A 44 -12.87 -5.81 7.96
N ALA A 45 -12.90 -6.18 6.67
CA ALA A 45 -12.23 -5.42 5.62
C ALA A 45 -12.86 -4.06 5.32
N ASP A 46 -14.09 -3.81 5.82
CA ASP A 46 -14.81 -2.53 5.75
C ASP A 46 -14.56 -1.62 6.97
N GLU A 47 -13.89 -2.10 8.02
CA GLU A 47 -13.62 -1.28 9.19
C GLU A 47 -12.63 -0.16 8.87
N LYS A 48 -13.00 1.10 9.21
CA LYS A 48 -12.10 2.25 9.12
C LYS A 48 -10.98 2.13 10.12
N ARG A 49 -9.73 2.17 9.65
CA ARG A 49 -8.52 2.07 10.48
C ARG A 49 -7.49 3.11 10.06
N GLN A 50 -6.62 3.47 11.00
CA GLN A 50 -5.39 4.20 10.67
C GLN A 50 -4.49 3.26 9.87
N ILE A 51 -3.89 3.78 8.83
CA ILE A 51 -3.15 3.01 7.83
C ILE A 51 -1.66 3.38 7.78
N ALA A 52 -1.24 4.31 8.62
CA ALA A 52 0.15 4.78 8.67
C ALA A 52 0.70 5.07 7.26
N SER A 53 1.94 4.69 7.02
CA SER A 53 2.65 4.94 5.75
C SER A 53 2.13 4.18 4.53
N LEU A 54 1.08 3.36 4.63
CA LEU A 54 0.37 2.85 3.45
C LEU A 54 -0.23 4.01 2.63
N THR A 55 -0.49 5.14 3.26
CA THR A 55 -0.85 6.44 2.63
C THR A 55 0.07 6.80 1.47
N LYS A 56 1.36 6.48 1.57
CA LYS A 56 2.38 6.83 0.57
C LYS A 56 2.18 6.14 -0.79
N ILE A 57 1.34 5.11 -0.86
CA ILE A 57 0.91 4.53 -2.14
C ILE A 57 0.10 5.56 -2.93
N ALA A 58 -0.86 6.23 -2.30
CA ALA A 58 -1.63 7.31 -2.92
C ALA A 58 -0.73 8.50 -3.28
N THR A 59 0.19 8.87 -2.40
CA THR A 59 1.16 9.94 -2.65
C THR A 59 1.98 9.66 -3.90
N ALA A 60 2.63 8.50 -3.98
CA ALA A 60 3.44 8.14 -5.15
C ALA A 60 2.59 8.06 -6.42
N LYS A 61 1.36 7.55 -6.32
CA LYS A 61 0.49 7.41 -7.49
C LYS A 61 0.01 8.77 -8.01
N VAL A 62 -0.34 9.72 -7.14
CA VAL A 62 -0.67 11.09 -7.55
C VAL A 62 0.52 11.76 -8.26
N VAL A 63 1.75 11.57 -7.76
CA VAL A 63 2.97 12.10 -8.41
C VAL A 63 3.19 11.49 -9.77
N LEU A 64 3.09 10.17 -9.91
CA LEU A 64 3.30 9.46 -11.17
C LEU A 64 2.22 9.81 -12.20
N ASP A 65 0.96 9.91 -11.79
CA ASP A 65 -0.15 10.31 -12.66
C ASP A 65 0.00 11.76 -13.14
N TRP A 66 0.42 12.66 -12.25
CA TRP A 66 0.74 14.04 -12.60
C TRP A 66 1.90 14.09 -13.60
N ALA A 67 3.03 13.43 -13.29
CA ALA A 67 4.20 13.44 -14.16
C ALA A 67 3.91 12.88 -15.56
N SER A 68 3.13 11.79 -15.63
CA SER A 68 2.71 11.19 -16.90
C SER A 68 1.82 12.15 -17.72
N ARG A 69 0.89 12.85 -17.08
CA ARG A 69 -0.03 13.78 -17.73
C ARG A 69 0.68 15.05 -18.22
N GLU A 70 1.60 15.58 -17.42
CA GLU A 70 2.34 16.81 -17.74
C GLU A 70 3.60 16.56 -18.59
N GLY A 71 3.98 15.31 -18.84
CA GLY A 71 5.24 14.97 -19.50
C GLY A 71 6.48 15.37 -18.67
N THR A 72 6.36 15.40 -17.35
CA THR A 72 7.44 15.84 -16.45
C THR A 72 8.54 14.78 -16.38
N ASP A 73 9.78 15.20 -16.64
CA ASP A 73 10.96 14.36 -16.42
C ASP A 73 11.23 14.21 -14.92
N LEU A 74 11.06 12.98 -14.41
CA LEU A 74 11.33 12.66 -13.01
C LEU A 74 12.81 12.75 -12.61
N SER A 75 13.74 12.92 -13.56
CA SER A 75 15.14 13.22 -13.26
C SER A 75 15.38 14.68 -12.87
N GLN A 76 14.40 15.56 -13.09
CA GLN A 76 14.46 16.95 -12.64
C GLN A 76 14.65 17.02 -11.13
N GLU A 77 15.62 17.83 -10.70
CA GLU A 77 15.93 18.08 -9.30
C GLU A 77 15.08 19.19 -8.71
N VAL A 78 14.73 19.04 -7.45
CA VAL A 78 14.02 20.03 -6.65
C VAL A 78 14.71 20.21 -5.30
N VAL A 79 14.54 21.38 -4.71
CA VAL A 79 15.09 21.73 -3.42
C VAL A 79 14.16 21.21 -2.30
N ILE A 80 14.71 20.62 -1.24
CA ILE A 80 13.92 20.31 -0.05
C ILE A 80 13.46 21.61 0.62
N PRO A 81 12.15 21.95 0.62
CA PRO A 81 11.68 23.19 1.20
C PRO A 81 11.66 23.11 2.73
N PRO A 82 11.99 24.18 3.46
CA PRO A 82 11.93 24.19 4.93
C PRO A 82 10.58 23.74 5.48
N GLN A 83 9.48 24.02 4.79
CA GLN A 83 8.11 23.63 5.15
C GLN A 83 7.97 22.10 5.18
N ALA A 84 8.66 21.36 4.30
CA ALA A 84 8.58 19.90 4.31
C ALA A 84 9.07 19.30 5.62
N LEU A 85 10.10 19.89 6.26
CA LEU A 85 10.58 19.43 7.56
C LEU A 85 9.58 19.77 8.68
N ALA A 86 8.96 20.95 8.62
CA ALA A 86 8.00 21.38 9.63
C ALA A 86 6.72 20.51 9.64
N GLU A 87 6.28 20.06 8.46
CA GLU A 87 5.01 19.34 8.27
C GLU A 87 5.17 17.81 8.27
N ALA A 88 6.37 17.29 7.97
CA ALA A 88 6.60 15.85 7.81
C ALA A 88 6.54 15.06 9.14
N GLY A 89 6.71 15.71 10.29
CA GLY A 89 6.85 15.03 11.56
C GLY A 89 8.08 14.11 11.62
N PRO A 90 8.14 13.14 12.54
CA PRO A 90 9.23 12.18 12.61
C PRO A 90 9.21 11.23 11.39
N GLY A 91 10.38 10.74 10.99
CA GLY A 91 10.53 9.80 9.84
C GLY A 91 11.30 10.41 8.69
N ASN A 92 12.58 10.68 8.94
CA ASN A 92 13.56 11.16 7.96
C ASN A 92 14.77 10.21 7.94
N PRO A 93 14.61 8.98 7.44
CA PRO A 93 15.68 7.99 7.44
C PRO A 93 16.87 8.38 6.57
N LEU A 94 16.70 9.26 5.58
CA LEU A 94 17.77 9.76 4.73
C LEU A 94 18.52 10.96 5.36
N GLY A 95 18.00 11.55 6.43
CA GLY A 95 18.57 12.77 7.00
C GLY A 95 18.49 13.97 6.06
N LEU A 96 17.46 14.05 5.20
CA LEU A 96 17.23 15.17 4.30
C LEU A 96 17.12 16.50 5.08
N GLN A 97 17.71 17.55 4.55
CA GLN A 97 17.77 18.88 5.16
C GLN A 97 17.21 19.92 4.22
N PRO A 98 16.79 21.10 4.72
CA PRO A 98 16.43 22.23 3.87
C PRO A 98 17.57 22.56 2.92
N ASN A 99 17.21 22.89 1.68
CA ASN A 99 18.12 23.21 0.59
C ASN A 99 18.93 22.02 0.01
N ASP A 100 18.75 20.80 0.46
CA ASP A 100 19.22 19.64 -0.31
C ASP A 100 18.52 19.62 -1.67
N LEU A 101 19.28 19.31 -2.73
CA LEU A 101 18.80 19.23 -4.10
C LEU A 101 18.71 17.75 -4.51
N ILE A 102 17.52 17.25 -4.85
CA ILE A 102 17.23 15.84 -5.11
C ILE A 102 16.19 15.68 -6.21
N SER A 103 16.32 14.63 -7.03
CA SER A 103 15.37 14.38 -8.12
C SER A 103 14.01 13.87 -7.63
N TYR A 104 12.93 14.17 -8.40
CA TYR A 104 11.61 13.56 -8.15
C TYR A 104 11.70 12.03 -8.09
N ARG A 105 12.50 11.44 -8.98
CA ARG A 105 12.74 9.99 -9.03
C ARG A 105 13.31 9.48 -7.72
N ASP A 106 14.33 10.12 -7.18
CA ASP A 106 14.99 9.68 -5.97
C ASP A 106 14.14 9.95 -4.72
N LEU A 107 13.31 11.00 -4.73
CA LEU A 107 12.26 11.22 -3.74
C LEU A 107 11.21 10.09 -3.76
N LEU A 108 10.78 9.63 -4.93
CA LEU A 108 9.85 8.49 -5.05
C LEU A 108 10.45 7.20 -4.48
N TYR A 109 11.74 6.92 -4.73
CA TYR A 109 12.43 5.81 -4.08
C TYR A 109 12.47 5.96 -2.56
N ALA A 110 12.81 7.15 -2.05
CA ALA A 110 12.82 7.41 -0.61
C ALA A 110 11.44 7.18 0.03
N VAL A 111 10.37 7.64 -0.61
CA VAL A 111 8.98 7.47 -0.16
C VAL A 111 8.56 6.01 -0.13
N LEU A 112 8.82 5.27 -1.20
CA LEU A 112 8.28 3.91 -1.36
C LEU A 112 9.13 2.86 -0.66
N MET A 113 10.46 2.99 -0.67
CA MET A 113 11.38 2.01 -0.10
C MET A 113 11.66 2.27 1.40
N GLN A 114 12.04 3.51 1.75
CA GLN A 114 12.43 3.88 3.12
C GLN A 114 11.31 4.54 3.92
N SER A 115 10.17 4.81 3.26
CA SER A 115 9.03 5.45 3.92
C SER A 115 9.32 6.87 4.44
N ASP A 116 10.21 7.61 3.77
CA ASP A 116 10.64 8.94 4.18
C ASP A 116 9.48 9.95 4.11
N ASN A 117 9.23 10.65 5.22
CA ASN A 117 8.14 11.61 5.33
C ASN A 117 8.49 12.96 4.70
N ILE A 118 9.76 13.38 4.78
CA ILE A 118 10.22 14.64 4.20
C ILE A 118 10.16 14.54 2.68
N ALA A 119 10.61 13.41 2.12
CA ALA A 119 10.48 13.15 0.70
C ALA A 119 9.00 13.18 0.25
N ALA A 120 8.08 12.56 1.01
CA ALA A 120 6.66 12.58 0.70
C ALA A 120 6.08 14.00 0.73
N THR A 121 6.44 14.80 1.74
CA THR A 121 5.98 16.19 1.87
C THR A 121 6.59 17.10 0.81
N THR A 122 7.85 16.87 0.44
CA THR A 122 8.52 17.60 -0.65
C THR A 122 7.82 17.35 -1.99
N LEU A 123 7.53 16.09 -2.31
CA LEU A 123 6.75 15.74 -3.51
C LEU A 123 5.38 16.44 -3.51
N ALA A 124 4.69 16.38 -2.36
CA ALA A 124 3.38 17.03 -2.20
C ALA A 124 3.46 18.55 -2.36
N PHE A 125 4.52 19.18 -1.90
CA PHE A 125 4.73 20.62 -2.05
C PHE A 125 4.85 21.03 -3.53
N TYR A 126 5.72 20.40 -4.30
CA TYR A 126 5.94 20.78 -5.70
C TYR A 126 4.78 20.37 -6.62
N VAL A 127 4.32 19.14 -6.51
CA VAL A 127 3.19 18.66 -7.32
C VAL A 127 1.91 19.40 -6.94
N GLY A 128 1.69 19.67 -5.66
CA GLY A 128 0.55 20.46 -5.20
C GLY A 128 0.60 21.92 -5.67
N ALA A 129 1.78 22.53 -5.73
CA ALA A 129 1.95 23.85 -6.31
C ALA A 129 1.59 23.87 -7.82
N ALA A 130 2.01 22.85 -8.57
CA ALA A 130 1.66 22.69 -9.98
C ALA A 130 0.13 22.49 -10.16
N LEU A 131 -0.49 21.63 -9.35
CA LEU A 131 -1.93 21.40 -9.37
C LEU A 131 -2.75 22.66 -9.05
N ARG A 132 -2.26 23.49 -8.11
CA ARG A 132 -2.87 24.79 -7.82
C ARG A 132 -2.81 25.74 -9.02
N ALA A 133 -1.67 25.82 -9.68
CA ALA A 133 -1.47 26.72 -10.83
C ALA A 133 -2.44 26.40 -11.99
N GLN A 134 -2.75 25.13 -12.17
CA GLN A 134 -3.61 24.62 -13.25
C GLN A 134 -5.08 24.49 -12.84
N GLY A 135 -5.37 24.48 -11.54
CA GLY A 135 -6.70 24.23 -11.01
C GLY A 135 -7.62 25.45 -11.00
N GLY A 136 -8.91 25.21 -10.70
CA GLY A 136 -9.91 26.24 -10.48
C GLY A 136 -9.67 27.04 -9.19
N GLU A 137 -10.52 28.03 -8.94
CA GLU A 137 -10.42 28.93 -7.78
C GLU A 137 -10.30 28.22 -6.45
N GLN A 138 -11.06 27.15 -6.26
CA GLN A 138 -11.04 26.35 -5.04
C GLN A 138 -9.64 25.74 -4.76
N LEU A 139 -8.94 25.21 -5.77
CA LEU A 139 -7.58 24.67 -5.60
C LEU A 139 -6.56 25.80 -5.39
N ARG A 140 -6.74 26.94 -6.06
CA ARG A 140 -5.84 28.10 -5.93
C ARG A 140 -5.86 28.71 -4.53
N SER A 141 -6.97 28.60 -3.79
CA SER A 141 -7.08 29.11 -2.42
C SER A 141 -6.38 28.26 -1.36
N LEU A 142 -6.02 27.00 -1.69
CA LEU A 142 -5.35 26.07 -0.77
C LEU A 142 -3.84 26.31 -0.69
N GLY A 143 -3.19 25.84 0.38
CA GLY A 143 -1.74 25.62 0.40
C GLY A 143 -1.31 24.54 -0.59
N ALA A 144 -0.01 24.50 -0.93
CA ALA A 144 0.49 23.51 -1.90
C ALA A 144 0.25 22.07 -1.43
N VAL A 145 0.63 21.74 -0.20
CA VAL A 145 0.42 20.39 0.38
C VAL A 145 -1.07 20.08 0.51
N GLU A 146 -1.90 21.04 0.89
CA GLU A 146 -3.36 20.88 0.97
C GLU A 146 -3.97 20.58 -0.41
N ALA A 147 -3.54 21.25 -1.47
CA ALA A 147 -3.97 20.98 -2.85
C ALA A 147 -3.58 19.56 -3.28
N PHE A 148 -2.38 19.12 -2.91
CA PHE A 148 -1.96 17.73 -3.15
C PHE A 148 -2.83 16.71 -2.40
N VAL A 149 -3.10 16.95 -1.12
CA VAL A 149 -4.00 16.08 -0.31
C VAL A 149 -5.42 16.07 -0.88
N SER A 150 -5.91 17.21 -1.38
CA SER A 150 -7.19 17.28 -2.10
C SER A 150 -7.18 16.35 -3.32
N GLN A 151 -6.07 16.30 -4.07
CA GLN A 151 -5.91 15.38 -5.21
C GLN A 151 -5.83 13.91 -4.76
N MET A 152 -5.17 13.59 -3.63
CA MET A 152 -5.19 12.22 -3.06
C MET A 152 -6.63 11.79 -2.74
N ASN A 153 -7.42 12.66 -2.14
CA ASN A 153 -8.83 12.38 -1.84
C ASN A 153 -9.70 12.33 -3.10
N ALA A 154 -9.36 13.10 -4.16
CA ALA A 154 -10.01 12.99 -5.47
C ALA A 154 -9.73 11.63 -6.12
N LEU A 155 -8.49 11.15 -6.07
CA LEU A 155 -8.13 9.80 -6.51
C LEU A 155 -8.90 8.73 -5.73
N ALA A 156 -9.01 8.87 -4.41
CA ALA A 156 -9.78 7.94 -3.59
C ALA A 156 -11.25 7.87 -4.04
N ARG A 157 -11.90 9.02 -4.28
CA ARG A 157 -13.27 9.06 -4.81
C ARG A 157 -13.38 8.43 -6.20
N GLN A 158 -12.44 8.71 -7.09
CA GLN A 158 -12.40 8.14 -8.43
C GLN A 158 -12.31 6.61 -8.41
N LEU A 159 -11.61 6.04 -7.44
CA LEU A 159 -11.46 4.60 -7.23
C LEU A 159 -12.62 3.98 -6.41
N GLY A 160 -13.63 4.75 -6.05
CA GLY A 160 -14.73 4.28 -5.19
C GLY A 160 -14.26 3.88 -3.78
N MET A 161 -13.26 4.57 -3.24
CA MET A 161 -12.75 4.38 -1.88
C MET A 161 -13.55 5.24 -0.90
N GLU A 162 -14.82 4.89 -0.70
CA GLU A 162 -15.79 5.72 0.04
C GLU A 162 -15.50 5.85 1.53
N ARG A 163 -14.69 4.94 2.06
CA ARG A 163 -14.33 4.89 3.49
C ARG A 163 -12.88 5.27 3.72
N THR A 164 -12.34 6.20 2.90
CA THR A 164 -10.96 6.68 2.96
C THR A 164 -10.90 8.18 3.09
N LEU A 165 -10.01 8.65 3.96
CA LEU A 165 -9.67 10.06 4.13
C LEU A 165 -8.17 10.21 4.33
N PHE A 166 -7.52 10.91 3.42
CA PHE A 166 -6.13 11.36 3.55
C PHE A 166 -6.09 12.78 4.11
N LEU A 167 -5.18 13.06 5.05
CA LEU A 167 -4.99 14.37 5.65
C LEU A 167 -3.59 14.94 5.42
N ASN A 168 -2.66 14.10 5.01
CA ASN A 168 -1.28 14.46 4.70
C ASN A 168 -0.67 13.42 3.73
N PRO A 169 0.51 13.68 3.13
CA PRO A 169 1.11 12.77 2.15
C PRO A 169 1.85 11.58 2.76
N HIS A 170 2.01 11.51 4.09
CA HIS A 170 2.86 10.50 4.73
C HIS A 170 2.12 9.52 5.67
N GLY A 171 0.90 9.86 6.11
CA GLY A 171 0.02 8.99 6.91
C GLY A 171 0.23 9.06 8.42
N LEU A 172 0.99 10.02 8.95
CA LEU A 172 1.01 10.27 10.38
C LEU A 172 -0.29 10.90 10.86
N GLU A 173 -0.73 10.48 12.01
CA GLU A 173 -1.91 11.04 12.65
C GLU A 173 -1.57 12.36 13.34
N PRO A 174 -2.38 13.42 13.16
CA PRO A 174 -2.20 14.64 13.92
C PRO A 174 -2.47 14.37 15.42
N ALA A 175 -1.79 15.12 16.29
CA ALA A 175 -1.94 14.99 17.74
C ALA A 175 -3.39 15.24 18.20
N ARG A 176 -4.12 16.13 17.51
CA ARG A 176 -5.51 16.52 17.78
C ARG A 176 -6.30 16.68 16.48
N GLY A 177 -7.63 16.59 16.57
CA GLY A 177 -8.53 16.80 15.44
C GLY A 177 -8.82 15.53 14.66
N ALA A 178 -9.17 15.69 13.37
CA ALA A 178 -9.50 14.61 12.46
C ALA A 178 -8.30 13.68 12.25
N ARG A 179 -8.55 12.42 12.00
CA ARG A 179 -7.52 11.41 11.74
C ARG A 179 -7.68 10.83 10.35
N PRO A 180 -6.57 10.56 9.65
CA PRO A 180 -6.63 9.83 8.39
C PRO A 180 -7.10 8.39 8.64
N TYR A 181 -7.85 7.83 7.71
CA TYR A 181 -8.29 6.44 7.79
C TYR A 181 -8.50 5.86 6.39
N SER A 182 -8.50 4.55 6.32
CA SER A 182 -8.97 3.77 5.18
C SER A 182 -9.50 2.43 5.64
N THR A 183 -9.85 1.55 4.71
CA THR A 183 -10.26 0.18 4.94
C THR A 183 -9.38 -0.77 4.14
N ALA A 184 -9.35 -2.06 4.49
CA ALA A 184 -8.61 -3.04 3.70
C ALA A 184 -9.17 -3.15 2.28
N PHE A 185 -10.48 -3.04 2.08
CA PHE A 185 -11.10 -3.03 0.75
C PHE A 185 -10.68 -1.82 -0.08
N ASP A 186 -10.73 -0.62 0.50
CA ASP A 186 -10.33 0.59 -0.23
C ASP A 186 -8.86 0.55 -0.62
N LEU A 187 -8.00 0.08 0.29
CA LEU A 187 -6.57 -0.08 0.00
C LEU A 187 -6.30 -1.15 -1.07
N ALA A 188 -7.11 -2.21 -1.15
CA ALA A 188 -6.99 -3.19 -2.23
C ALA A 188 -7.33 -2.58 -3.59
N LYS A 189 -8.34 -1.68 -3.68
CA LYS A 189 -8.66 -0.91 -4.90
C LYS A 189 -7.49 -0.01 -5.30
N LEU A 190 -6.94 0.75 -4.34
CA LEU A 190 -5.77 1.60 -4.57
C LEU A 190 -4.56 0.79 -5.05
N THR A 191 -4.33 -0.36 -4.42
CA THR A 191 -3.23 -1.26 -4.79
C THR A 191 -3.41 -1.81 -6.20
N ALA A 192 -4.61 -2.26 -6.54
CA ALA A 192 -4.92 -2.76 -7.89
C ALA A 192 -4.70 -1.66 -8.94
N TYR A 193 -5.10 -0.42 -8.66
CA TYR A 193 -4.84 0.72 -9.53
C TYR A 193 -3.34 1.02 -9.67
N ALA A 194 -2.63 1.12 -8.54
CA ALA A 194 -1.20 1.47 -8.53
C ALA A 194 -0.34 0.39 -9.22
N MET A 195 -0.64 -0.87 -8.99
CA MET A 195 0.11 -2.01 -9.57
C MET A 195 -0.18 -2.23 -11.07
N LYS A 196 -1.14 -1.55 -11.69
CA LYS A 196 -1.29 -1.50 -13.17
C LYS A 196 -0.19 -0.64 -13.80
N ASP A 197 0.34 0.34 -13.09
CA ASP A 197 1.39 1.24 -13.57
C ASP A 197 2.76 0.56 -13.49
N ALA A 198 3.44 0.42 -14.63
CA ALA A 198 4.75 -0.22 -14.72
C ALA A 198 5.83 0.55 -13.94
N ALA A 199 5.77 1.89 -13.94
CA ALA A 199 6.69 2.72 -13.17
C ALA A 199 6.50 2.49 -11.66
N PHE A 200 5.26 2.49 -11.17
CA PHE A 200 4.98 2.20 -9.78
C PHE A 200 5.50 0.81 -9.36
N ARG A 201 5.19 -0.24 -10.17
CA ARG A 201 5.72 -1.60 -9.91
C ARG A 201 7.23 -1.62 -9.83
N PHE A 202 7.90 -0.90 -10.74
CA PHE A 202 9.36 -0.83 -10.74
C PHE A 202 9.92 -0.24 -9.44
N TYR A 203 9.32 0.85 -8.91
CA TYR A 203 9.74 1.43 -7.63
C TYR A 203 9.57 0.48 -6.45
N VAL A 204 8.41 -0.16 -6.32
CA VAL A 204 8.09 -0.98 -5.14
C VAL A 204 8.73 -2.35 -5.15
N SER A 205 9.24 -2.82 -6.29
CA SER A 205 9.91 -4.12 -6.43
C SER A 205 11.41 -4.08 -6.06
N GLN A 206 11.99 -2.88 -5.85
CA GLN A 206 13.42 -2.77 -5.55
C GLN A 206 13.71 -3.20 -4.12
N LYS A 207 14.63 -4.17 -3.94
CA LYS A 207 15.17 -4.54 -2.62
C LYS A 207 16.15 -3.50 -2.11
N GLU A 208 17.00 -3.04 -3.02
CA GLU A 208 18.03 -2.04 -2.75
C GLU A 208 18.11 -1.04 -3.92
N ARG A 209 18.42 0.20 -3.61
CA ARG A 209 18.62 1.24 -4.62
C ARG A 209 19.59 2.30 -4.12
N LYS A 210 20.63 2.58 -4.91
CA LYS A 210 21.48 3.74 -4.67
C LYS A 210 20.81 4.99 -5.23
N ILE A 211 20.68 6.02 -4.40
CA ILE A 211 20.23 7.34 -4.78
C ILE A 211 21.30 8.38 -4.45
N ALA A 212 21.14 9.58 -4.99
CA ALA A 212 22.03 10.71 -4.69
C ALA A 212 21.23 12.01 -4.51
N PHE A 213 21.75 12.89 -3.68
CA PHE A 213 21.29 14.27 -3.54
C PHE A 213 22.49 15.20 -3.29
N ASN A 214 22.33 16.48 -3.63
CA ASN A 214 23.38 17.47 -3.43
C ASN A 214 23.09 18.28 -2.16
N ARG A 215 24.08 18.39 -1.28
CA ARG A 215 24.06 19.22 -0.10
C ARG A 215 25.22 20.21 -0.14
N ALA A 216 24.90 21.49 -0.25
CA ALA A 216 25.91 22.56 -0.27
C ALA A 216 27.03 22.32 -1.32
N GLY A 217 26.67 21.85 -2.53
CA GLY A 217 27.62 21.57 -3.61
C GLY A 217 28.31 20.19 -3.53
N GLN A 218 28.04 19.40 -2.49
CA GLN A 218 28.61 18.06 -2.31
C GLN A 218 27.56 16.97 -2.58
N VAL A 219 27.89 16.01 -3.43
CA VAL A 219 27.02 14.85 -3.72
C VAL A 219 27.07 13.90 -2.54
N GLN A 220 25.91 13.67 -1.92
CA GLN A 220 25.66 12.64 -0.93
C GLN A 220 25.08 11.41 -1.62
N GLN A 221 25.60 10.23 -1.34
CA GLN A 221 25.07 8.96 -1.83
C GLN A 221 24.46 8.17 -0.69
N PHE A 222 23.31 7.56 -0.94
CA PHE A 222 22.60 6.76 0.05
C PHE A 222 22.12 5.46 -0.59
N LEU A 223 22.38 4.32 0.09
CA LEU A 223 21.85 3.03 -0.31
C LEU A 223 20.54 2.79 0.43
N LEU A 224 19.44 2.83 -0.31
CA LEU A 224 18.12 2.50 0.21
C LEU A 224 17.95 0.98 0.30
N HIS A 225 17.34 0.52 1.39
CA HIS A 225 16.86 -0.85 1.54
C HIS A 225 15.34 -0.83 1.69
N SER A 226 14.65 -1.72 1.01
CA SER A 226 13.19 -1.79 1.16
C SER A 226 12.80 -2.19 2.58
N THR A 227 11.78 -1.52 3.13
CA THR A 227 11.17 -1.92 4.41
C THR A 227 10.31 -3.18 4.28
N ASN A 228 10.00 -3.63 3.06
CA ASN A 228 9.29 -4.87 2.81
C ASN A 228 10.29 -6.03 2.71
N GLN A 229 10.49 -6.74 3.82
CA GLN A 229 11.39 -7.90 3.91
C GLN A 229 10.93 -9.13 3.10
N LEU A 230 9.70 -9.12 2.60
CA LEU A 230 9.13 -10.22 1.82
C LEU A 230 9.40 -10.12 0.32
N LEU A 231 10.03 -9.04 -0.17
CA LEU A 231 10.32 -8.88 -1.59
C LEU A 231 11.13 -10.05 -2.16
N GLY A 232 10.64 -10.62 -3.27
CA GLY A 232 11.23 -11.75 -3.97
C GLY A 232 10.93 -13.12 -3.34
N ILE A 233 10.19 -13.18 -2.23
CA ILE A 233 9.72 -14.44 -1.63
C ILE A 233 8.37 -14.78 -2.25
N GLN A 234 8.20 -16.02 -2.74
CA GLN A 234 6.94 -16.52 -3.33
C GLN A 234 6.30 -15.54 -4.34
N GLY A 235 7.11 -14.94 -5.22
CA GLY A 235 6.61 -14.02 -6.24
C GLY A 235 6.19 -12.64 -5.75
N ILE A 236 6.48 -12.28 -4.50
CA ILE A 236 6.17 -10.93 -3.96
C ILE A 236 7.05 -9.88 -4.65
N ASP A 237 6.42 -8.90 -5.31
CA ASP A 237 7.07 -7.81 -6.04
C ASP A 237 6.63 -6.41 -5.58
N GLY A 238 6.02 -6.30 -4.42
CA GLY A 238 5.56 -5.04 -3.82
C GLY A 238 4.91 -5.30 -2.46
N VAL A 239 4.32 -4.32 -1.73
CA VAL A 239 4.06 -2.96 -2.17
C VAL A 239 4.59 -1.96 -1.11
N LYS A 240 4.05 -1.97 0.13
CA LYS A 240 4.37 -0.98 1.15
C LYS A 240 4.11 -1.49 2.57
N THR A 241 4.94 -1.05 3.50
CA THR A 241 4.77 -1.24 4.95
C THR A 241 4.35 0.06 5.62
N GLY A 242 3.73 -0.06 6.79
CA GLY A 242 3.37 1.08 7.63
C GLY A 242 3.23 0.67 9.09
N SER A 243 3.55 1.56 10.02
CA SER A 243 3.37 1.33 11.45
C SER A 243 3.28 2.66 12.18
N THR A 244 2.33 2.77 13.10
CA THR A 244 2.26 3.77 14.17
C THR A 244 1.75 3.08 15.43
N ALA A 245 1.87 3.74 16.58
CA ALA A 245 1.33 3.18 17.82
C ALA A 245 -0.19 2.90 17.75
N ARG A 246 -0.93 3.60 16.88
CA ARG A 246 -2.37 3.45 16.74
C ARG A 246 -2.78 2.48 15.63
N SER A 247 -2.05 2.50 14.50
CA SER A 247 -2.35 1.59 13.39
C SER A 247 -1.97 0.15 13.69
N GLY A 248 -1.02 -0.07 14.61
CA GLY A 248 -0.32 -1.34 14.69
C GLY A 248 0.53 -1.57 13.44
N GLU A 249 0.98 -2.78 13.23
CA GLU A 249 1.75 -3.17 12.06
C GLU A 249 0.85 -3.39 10.85
N CYS A 250 1.18 -2.72 9.73
CA CYS A 250 0.44 -2.79 8.48
C CYS A 250 1.38 -3.15 7.33
N ILE A 251 0.87 -3.92 6.37
CA ILE A 251 1.57 -4.23 5.12
C ILE A 251 0.57 -4.47 3.99
N ILE A 252 0.96 -4.04 2.80
CA ILE A 252 0.34 -4.49 1.56
C ILE A 252 1.39 -5.24 0.76
N ILE A 253 1.08 -6.44 0.33
CA ILE A 253 1.90 -7.21 -0.61
C ILE A 253 1.14 -7.45 -1.90
N SER A 254 1.89 -7.54 -3.01
CA SER A 254 1.43 -8.05 -4.29
C SER A 254 2.35 -9.20 -4.67
N SER A 255 1.75 -10.33 -5.02
CA SER A 255 2.48 -11.54 -5.41
C SER A 255 1.95 -12.06 -6.73
N GLN A 256 2.87 -12.46 -7.62
CA GLN A 256 2.52 -13.04 -8.91
C GLN A 256 3.10 -14.44 -9.05
N HIS A 257 2.34 -15.32 -9.71
CA HIS A 257 2.79 -16.62 -10.21
C HIS A 257 2.85 -16.60 -11.73
N GLU A 258 3.42 -17.66 -12.31
CA GLU A 258 3.40 -17.85 -13.76
C GLU A 258 1.97 -17.77 -14.29
N PRO A 259 1.75 -17.05 -15.41
CA PRO A 259 0.43 -16.92 -16.00
C PRO A 259 -0.09 -18.26 -16.51
N GLU A 260 -1.39 -18.43 -16.51
CA GLU A 260 -2.03 -19.55 -17.21
C GLU A 260 -2.06 -19.28 -18.70
N ILE A 261 -1.62 -20.27 -19.48
CA ILE A 261 -1.61 -20.22 -20.94
C ILE A 261 -2.57 -21.27 -21.45
N THR A 262 -3.65 -20.84 -22.14
CA THR A 262 -4.64 -21.73 -22.73
C THR A 262 -4.76 -21.48 -24.22
N GLN A 263 -5.06 -22.54 -24.99
CA GLN A 263 -5.35 -22.43 -26.42
C GLN A 263 -6.85 -22.53 -26.63
N GLN A 264 -7.44 -21.53 -27.29
CA GLN A 264 -8.86 -21.51 -27.59
C GLN A 264 -9.07 -21.03 -29.03
N GLY A 265 -9.57 -21.93 -29.89
CA GLY A 265 -9.87 -21.60 -31.31
C GLY A 265 -8.67 -21.06 -32.09
N GLY A 266 -7.45 -21.56 -31.84
CA GLY A 266 -6.21 -21.10 -32.46
C GLY A 266 -5.61 -19.82 -31.87
N THR A 267 -6.23 -19.25 -30.83
CA THR A 267 -5.73 -18.06 -30.12
C THR A 267 -5.10 -18.50 -28.78
N THR A 268 -3.91 -17.97 -28.48
CA THR A 268 -3.27 -18.14 -27.17
C THR A 268 -3.83 -17.12 -26.20
N LEU A 269 -4.51 -17.57 -25.14
CA LEU A 269 -4.98 -16.74 -24.05
C LEU A 269 -3.98 -16.82 -22.89
N VAL A 270 -3.48 -15.67 -22.47
CA VAL A 270 -2.58 -15.52 -21.30
C VAL A 270 -3.36 -14.88 -20.17
N THR A 271 -3.60 -15.63 -19.10
CA THR A 271 -4.31 -15.13 -17.90
C THR A 271 -3.31 -14.86 -16.79
N PRO A 272 -3.10 -13.58 -16.41
CA PRO A 272 -2.22 -13.25 -15.30
C PRO A 272 -2.73 -13.85 -13.99
N ARG A 273 -1.80 -14.30 -13.14
CA ARG A 273 -2.08 -14.81 -11.81
C ARG A 273 -1.41 -13.91 -10.79
N ARG A 274 -2.18 -13.04 -10.15
CA ARG A 274 -1.66 -12.07 -9.18
C ARG A 274 -2.64 -11.84 -8.04
N LEU A 275 -2.11 -11.87 -6.82
CA LEU A 275 -2.85 -11.54 -5.60
C LEU A 275 -2.39 -10.19 -5.05
N ASN A 276 -3.35 -9.41 -4.53
CA ASN A 276 -3.10 -8.29 -3.65
C ASN A 276 -3.61 -8.65 -2.25
N ILE A 277 -2.77 -8.48 -1.25
CA ILE A 277 -3.10 -8.79 0.15
C ILE A 277 -2.84 -7.55 0.99
N VAL A 278 -3.88 -7.09 1.68
CA VAL A 278 -3.82 -5.96 2.62
C VAL A 278 -3.94 -6.49 4.03
N VAL A 279 -3.03 -6.11 4.90
CA VAL A 279 -2.99 -6.47 6.32
C VAL A 279 -2.94 -5.20 7.16
N LEU A 280 -3.90 -5.02 8.05
CA LEU A 280 -4.00 -3.84 8.92
C LEU A 280 -4.04 -4.28 10.39
N GLY A 281 -3.19 -3.67 11.22
CA GLY A 281 -3.19 -3.87 12.66
C GLY A 281 -2.78 -5.27 13.10
N ALA A 282 -1.76 -5.85 12.47
CA ALA A 282 -1.15 -7.10 12.91
C ALA A 282 -0.21 -6.85 14.11
N ALA A 283 0.07 -7.90 14.86
CA ALA A 283 1.16 -7.90 15.84
C ALA A 283 2.53 -8.08 15.16
N ASP A 284 2.56 -8.92 14.12
CA ASP A 284 3.69 -9.14 13.21
C ASP A 284 3.13 -9.16 11.77
N ARG A 285 3.40 -8.09 11.02
CA ARG A 285 2.93 -7.94 9.63
C ARG A 285 3.56 -8.96 8.69
N THR A 286 4.82 -9.39 8.96
CA THR A 286 5.54 -10.32 8.11
C THR A 286 4.97 -11.73 8.24
N ALA A 287 4.76 -12.20 9.48
CA ALA A 287 4.11 -13.47 9.75
C ALA A 287 2.66 -13.49 9.21
N ALA A 288 1.91 -12.41 9.45
CA ALA A 288 0.55 -12.25 8.96
C ALA A 288 0.45 -12.31 7.43
N ALA A 289 1.32 -11.57 6.74
CA ALA A 289 1.33 -11.54 5.29
C ALA A 289 1.71 -12.89 4.67
N ASN A 290 2.68 -13.62 5.25
CA ASN A 290 3.06 -14.96 4.78
C ASN A 290 1.94 -15.99 4.96
N ASP A 291 1.25 -15.98 6.10
CA ASP A 291 0.10 -16.86 6.34
C ASP A 291 -1.02 -16.60 5.33
N LEU A 292 -1.40 -15.31 5.16
CA LEU A 292 -2.43 -14.90 4.21
C LEU A 292 -2.04 -15.18 2.76
N LEU A 293 -0.76 -15.06 2.39
CA LEU A 293 -0.29 -15.39 1.05
C LEU A 293 -0.43 -16.88 0.75
N SER A 294 -0.01 -17.72 1.69
CA SER A 294 -0.12 -19.18 1.52
C SER A 294 -1.58 -19.62 1.38
N ARG A 295 -2.47 -19.10 2.23
CA ARG A 295 -3.91 -19.33 2.11
C ARG A 295 -4.48 -18.75 0.82
N GLY A 296 -4.04 -17.55 0.46
CA GLY A 296 -4.51 -16.85 -0.73
C GLY A 296 -4.28 -17.63 -2.00
N TRP A 297 -3.11 -18.23 -2.19
CA TRP A 297 -2.84 -19.05 -3.36
C TRP A 297 -3.65 -20.34 -3.37
N LEU A 298 -3.85 -20.99 -2.23
CA LEU A 298 -4.74 -22.17 -2.15
C LEU A 298 -6.19 -21.81 -2.53
N LEU A 299 -6.70 -20.66 -2.06
CA LEU A 299 -8.02 -20.17 -2.41
C LEU A 299 -8.11 -19.76 -3.88
N TYR A 300 -7.06 -19.12 -4.41
CA TYR A 300 -6.98 -18.75 -5.82
C TYR A 300 -7.06 -19.96 -6.74
N ASP A 301 -6.25 -21.00 -6.47
CA ASP A 301 -6.23 -22.21 -7.29
C ASP A 301 -7.59 -22.92 -7.27
N LYS A 302 -8.25 -22.96 -6.12
CA LYS A 302 -9.61 -23.51 -5.99
C LYS A 302 -10.64 -22.69 -6.75
N TRP A 303 -10.59 -21.35 -6.66
CA TRP A 303 -11.46 -20.46 -7.39
C TRP A 303 -11.22 -20.52 -8.91
N ALA A 304 -9.97 -20.55 -9.34
CA ALA A 304 -9.58 -20.69 -10.74
C ALA A 304 -10.02 -22.03 -11.32
N GLY A 305 -9.80 -23.13 -10.58
CA GLY A 305 -10.25 -24.47 -10.97
C GLY A 305 -11.78 -24.60 -11.07
N ALA A 306 -12.54 -23.78 -10.36
CA ALA A 306 -14.01 -23.70 -10.48
C ALA A 306 -14.47 -22.78 -11.65
N GLY A 307 -13.57 -22.31 -12.51
CA GLY A 307 -13.90 -21.44 -13.66
C GLY A 307 -14.03 -19.96 -13.30
N ARG A 308 -13.48 -19.50 -12.19
CA ARG A 308 -13.47 -18.09 -11.73
C ARG A 308 -14.87 -17.47 -11.60
N PRO A 309 -15.79 -18.07 -10.85
CA PRO A 309 -17.12 -17.53 -10.67
C PRO A 309 -17.05 -16.16 -9.97
N MET A 310 -17.66 -15.12 -10.58
CA MET A 310 -17.57 -13.74 -10.07
C MET A 310 -18.53 -13.44 -8.91
N GLY A 311 -19.58 -14.22 -8.65
CA GLY A 311 -20.48 -14.08 -7.50
C GLY A 311 -20.66 -12.64 -6.96
N ASN A 312 -21.31 -12.49 -5.80
CA ASN A 312 -21.47 -11.18 -5.13
C ASN A 312 -20.21 -10.70 -4.36
N GLN A 313 -19.07 -11.39 -4.48
CA GLN A 313 -17.83 -11.12 -3.74
C GLN A 313 -16.81 -10.27 -4.52
N ALA A 314 -17.14 -9.81 -5.72
CA ALA A 314 -16.27 -8.88 -6.43
C ALA A 314 -16.30 -7.50 -5.74
N MET A 315 -15.13 -6.90 -5.52
CA MET A 315 -15.06 -5.48 -5.15
C MET A 315 -15.72 -4.69 -6.28
N GLN A 316 -16.83 -4.00 -6.01
CA GLN A 316 -17.48 -3.15 -7.01
C GLN A 316 -16.45 -2.14 -7.54
N ARG A 317 -16.34 -2.08 -8.86
CA ARG A 317 -15.40 -1.19 -9.57
C ARG A 317 -15.83 0.25 -9.46
#